data_583cd72bebd52ffe4d392b06b74c073d
#
_entry.id   583cd72bebd52ffe4d392b06b74c073d
#
_cell.length_a   1.000
_cell.length_b   1.000
_cell.length_c   1.000
_cell.angle_alpha   90.00
_cell.angle_beta   90.00
_cell.angle_gamma   90.00
#
_symmetry.space_group_name_H-M   'P 1'
#
loop_
_entity.id
_entity.type
_entity.pdbx_description
1 polymer ?
#
loop_
_entity_poly.entity_id
_entity_poly.type
_entity_poly.pdbx_seq_one_letter_code
_entity_poly.pdbx_strand_id
1 'polypeptide(L)'
;AYFGHVGDSRAYLVREGEIEQITDDHTFVNRLVEIGTMTKEEAEKSDQGHRIYRALGLGETMEVDTMTRRFRTGTLVLCSDGLSGMVDDDAICEVVKSTEDPQRTADMLVELANQNGGHDNVSVIVVTMVND
;
A
#
# COMPACT_ATOMS: atom_id res chain seq x y z
N ALA A 1 -0.56 -9.70 -13.25
CA ALA A 1 -0.27 -10.11 -11.87
C ALA A 1 -1.53 -10.64 -11.19
N TYR A 2 -1.35 -11.59 -10.28
CA TYR A 2 -2.38 -12.12 -9.40
C TYR A 2 -2.03 -11.71 -7.98
N PHE A 3 -3.01 -11.20 -7.24
CA PHE A 3 -2.84 -10.74 -5.87
C PHE A 3 -3.74 -11.55 -4.95
N GLY A 4 -3.23 -11.93 -3.79
CA GLY A 4 -3.98 -12.37 -2.62
C GLY A 4 -3.67 -11.42 -1.48
N HIS A 5 -4.69 -10.87 -0.83
CA HIS A 5 -4.52 -9.82 0.17
C HIS A 5 -5.37 -10.06 1.42
N VAL A 6 -4.72 -9.92 2.56
CA VAL A 6 -5.35 -9.90 3.90
C VAL A 6 -4.58 -8.91 4.77
N GLY A 7 -5.26 -7.96 5.37
CA GLY A 7 -4.67 -6.99 6.28
C GLY A 7 -4.62 -5.57 5.73
N ASP A 8 -3.63 -4.78 6.12
CA ASP A 8 -3.44 -3.39 5.73
C ASP A 8 -2.10 -3.10 5.04
N SER A 9 -1.34 -4.14 4.70
CA SER A 9 -0.26 -4.01 3.72
C SER A 9 -0.87 -3.64 2.37
N ARG A 10 -0.18 -2.83 1.59
CA ARG A 10 -0.71 -2.29 0.34
C ARG A 10 0.10 -2.73 -0.88
N ALA A 11 -0.61 -2.81 -2.00
CA ALA A 11 -0.02 -2.90 -3.32
C ALA A 11 -0.43 -1.66 -4.13
N TYR A 12 0.57 -0.99 -4.70
CA TYR A 12 0.40 0.14 -5.61
C TYR A 12 0.92 -0.21 -7.00
N LEU A 13 0.27 0.33 -8.02
CA LEU A 13 0.78 0.37 -9.38
C LEU A 13 1.07 1.83 -9.75
N VAL A 14 2.32 2.12 -10.11
CA VAL A 14 2.72 3.40 -10.67
C VAL A 14 2.96 3.23 -12.16
N ARG A 15 2.21 3.98 -12.97
CA ARG A 15 2.28 3.93 -14.42
C ARG A 15 1.92 5.27 -15.03
N GLU A 16 2.68 5.71 -16.05
CA GLU A 16 2.40 6.95 -16.78
C GLU A 16 2.32 8.21 -15.89
N GLY A 17 3.03 8.18 -14.75
CA GLY A 17 3.07 9.27 -13.78
C GLY A 17 1.91 9.29 -12.78
N GLU A 18 1.05 8.28 -12.82
CA GLU A 18 -0.07 8.10 -11.89
C GLU A 18 0.16 6.91 -10.96
N ILE A 19 -0.37 6.99 -9.75
CA ILE A 19 -0.36 5.92 -8.75
C ILE A 19 -1.78 5.43 -8.49
N GLU A 20 -1.95 4.10 -8.50
CA GLU A 20 -3.19 3.41 -8.17
C GLU A 20 -2.93 2.48 -6.99
N GLN A 21 -3.68 2.61 -5.90
CA GLN A 21 -3.72 1.60 -4.86
C GLN A 21 -4.59 0.42 -5.35
N ILE A 22 -3.99 -0.77 -5.44
CA ILE A 22 -4.67 -1.99 -5.95
C ILE A 22 -5.47 -2.67 -4.85
N THR A 23 -4.98 -2.63 -3.61
CA THR A 23 -5.57 -3.31 -2.45
C THR A 23 -6.45 -2.38 -1.63
N ASP A 24 -7.49 -2.92 -1.00
CA ASP A 24 -8.29 -2.22 -0.02
C ASP A 24 -7.86 -2.65 1.40
N ASP A 25 -7.62 -1.69 2.28
CA ASP A 25 -7.18 -1.98 3.63
C ASP A 25 -8.27 -2.68 4.45
N HIS A 26 -7.95 -3.79 5.09
CA HIS A 26 -8.84 -4.48 6.03
C HIS A 26 -8.76 -3.85 7.42
N THR A 27 -9.00 -2.55 7.50
CA THR A 27 -9.09 -1.78 8.74
C THR A 27 -10.53 -1.44 9.09
N PHE A 28 -10.80 -1.24 10.37
CA PHE A 28 -12.14 -0.92 10.84
C PHE A 28 -12.65 0.40 10.24
N VAL A 29 -11.79 1.42 10.15
CA VAL A 29 -12.16 2.72 9.55
C VAL A 29 -12.46 2.60 8.07
N ASN A 30 -11.67 1.82 7.30
CA ASN A 30 -11.95 1.59 5.89
C ASN A 30 -13.30 0.90 5.68
N ARG A 31 -13.63 -0.04 6.55
CA ARG A 31 -14.95 -0.69 6.53
C ARG A 31 -16.09 0.30 6.77
N LEU A 32 -15.91 1.25 7.69
CA LEU A 32 -16.92 2.31 7.93
C LEU A 32 -17.08 3.23 6.72
N VAL A 33 -15.99 3.50 5.97
CA VAL A 33 -16.06 4.26 4.72
C VAL A 33 -16.81 3.46 3.64
N GLU A 34 -16.52 2.18 3.46
CA GLU A 34 -17.17 1.32 2.47
C GLU A 34 -18.70 1.23 2.67
N ILE A 35 -19.16 1.13 3.91
CA ILE A 35 -20.60 1.09 4.23
C ILE A 35 -21.25 2.48 4.32
N GLY A 36 -20.49 3.56 4.03
CA GLY A 36 -21.00 4.92 4.00
C GLY A 36 -21.27 5.57 5.36
N THR A 37 -20.77 5.00 6.45
CA THR A 37 -20.94 5.53 7.82
C THR A 37 -19.90 6.62 8.14
N MET A 38 -18.80 6.65 7.41
CA MET A 38 -17.67 7.57 7.59
C MET A 38 -17.15 8.04 6.24
N THR A 39 -16.69 9.29 6.13
CA THR A 39 -15.99 9.78 4.96
C THR A 39 -14.50 9.39 4.98
N LYS A 40 -13.82 9.45 3.83
CA LYS A 40 -12.38 9.19 3.77
C LYS A 40 -11.57 10.18 4.62
N GLU A 41 -11.96 11.45 4.61
CA GLU A 41 -11.33 12.51 5.39
C GLU A 41 -11.50 12.31 6.90
N GLU A 42 -12.64 11.77 7.33
CA GLU A 42 -12.88 11.41 8.74
C GLU A 42 -12.06 10.18 9.15
N ALA A 43 -11.94 9.18 8.25
CA ALA A 43 -11.12 8.00 8.46
C ALA A 43 -9.63 8.33 8.65
N GLU A 44 -9.09 9.23 7.82
CA GLU A 44 -7.70 9.67 7.91
C GLU A 44 -7.37 10.39 9.24
N LYS A 45 -8.36 11.02 9.85
CA LYS A 45 -8.21 11.73 11.14
C LYS A 45 -8.53 10.87 12.35
N SER A 46 -8.96 9.62 12.12
CA SER A 46 -9.40 8.74 13.20
C SER A 46 -8.22 8.10 13.92
N ASP A 47 -8.20 8.18 15.24
CA ASP A 47 -7.24 7.47 16.10
C ASP A 47 -7.37 5.94 16.04
N GLN A 48 -8.46 5.42 15.44
CA GLN A 48 -8.72 4.00 15.28
C GLN A 48 -8.28 3.44 13.89
N GLY A 49 -7.59 4.25 13.09
CA GLY A 49 -7.20 3.93 11.71
C GLY A 49 -6.40 2.64 11.53
N HIS A 50 -5.70 2.19 12.58
CA HIS A 50 -4.83 1.01 12.55
C HIS A 50 -5.49 -0.29 13.06
N ARG A 51 -6.77 -0.28 13.41
CA ARG A 51 -7.46 -1.50 13.87
C ARG A 51 -7.81 -2.39 12.70
N ILE A 52 -7.04 -3.46 12.55
CA ILE A 52 -7.23 -4.49 11.53
C ILE A 52 -8.38 -5.42 11.94
N TYR A 53 -9.27 -5.76 11.01
CA TYR A 53 -10.33 -6.75 11.24
C TYR A 53 -10.09 -8.07 10.47
N ARG A 54 -9.13 -8.13 9.55
CA ARG A 54 -8.66 -9.35 8.89
C ARG A 54 -7.15 -9.45 8.97
N ALA A 55 -6.65 -10.57 9.46
CA ALA A 55 -5.24 -10.91 9.50
C ALA A 55 -5.06 -12.42 9.46
N LEU A 56 -3.87 -12.87 9.06
CA LEU A 56 -3.50 -14.28 9.15
C LEU A 56 -3.56 -14.73 10.61
N GLY A 57 -4.28 -15.83 10.87
CA GLY A 57 -4.42 -16.40 12.22
C GLY A 57 -5.50 -15.72 13.08
N LEU A 58 -6.25 -14.77 12.55
CA LEU A 58 -7.36 -14.14 13.25
C LEU A 58 -8.66 -14.93 12.97
N GLY A 59 -9.02 -15.82 13.92
CA GLY A 59 -10.21 -16.68 13.80
C GLY A 59 -9.96 -18.02 13.09
N GLU A 60 -11.02 -18.83 12.99
CA GLU A 60 -10.96 -20.18 12.37
C GLU A 60 -11.02 -20.15 10.85
N THR A 61 -11.61 -19.09 10.28
CA THR A 61 -11.73 -18.89 8.83
C THR A 61 -11.10 -17.57 8.42
N MET A 62 -10.53 -17.53 7.23
CA MET A 62 -9.90 -16.35 6.67
C MET A 62 -10.51 -16.05 5.31
N GLU A 63 -10.97 -14.80 5.15
CA GLU A 63 -11.45 -14.28 3.90
C GLU A 63 -10.35 -13.50 3.20
N VAL A 64 -9.89 -14.01 2.06
CA VAL A 64 -8.80 -13.43 1.25
C VAL A 64 -9.40 -12.67 0.09
N ASP A 65 -9.02 -11.41 -0.08
CA ASP A 65 -9.30 -10.68 -1.30
C ASP A 65 -8.37 -11.17 -2.41
N THR A 66 -8.94 -11.53 -3.55
CA THR A 66 -8.16 -11.94 -4.72
C THR A 66 -8.47 -11.02 -5.88
N MET A 67 -7.44 -10.60 -6.58
CA MET A 67 -7.58 -9.72 -7.73
C MET A 67 -6.55 -9.99 -8.81
N THR A 68 -6.91 -9.67 -10.04
CA THR A 68 -6.03 -9.79 -11.20
C THR A 68 -5.88 -8.43 -11.86
N ARG A 69 -4.64 -8.04 -12.16
CA ARG A 69 -4.33 -6.86 -12.96
C ARG A 69 -3.47 -7.25 -14.15
N ARG A 70 -3.82 -6.73 -15.32
CA ARG A 70 -3.05 -6.90 -16.56
C ARG A 70 -2.41 -5.57 -16.91
N PHE A 71 -1.09 -5.56 -16.96
CA PHE A 71 -0.28 -4.41 -17.40
C PHE A 71 1.01 -4.91 -18.01
N ARG A 72 1.57 -4.16 -18.96
CA ARG A 72 2.82 -4.50 -19.66
C ARG A 72 4.00 -3.67 -19.16
N THR A 73 3.73 -2.47 -18.68
CA THR A 73 4.71 -1.52 -18.18
C THR A 73 4.25 -0.94 -16.86
N GLY A 74 5.17 -0.45 -16.06
CA GLY A 74 4.92 0.20 -14.78
C GLY A 74 5.70 -0.43 -13.65
N THR A 75 5.55 0.13 -12.48
CA THR A 75 6.23 -0.32 -11.26
C THR A 75 5.20 -0.69 -10.22
N LEU A 76 5.28 -1.91 -9.71
CA LEU A 76 4.54 -2.33 -8.52
C LEU A 76 5.35 -2.01 -7.28
N VAL A 77 4.68 -1.45 -6.28
CA VAL A 77 5.21 -1.26 -4.93
C VAL A 77 4.33 -2.04 -3.96
N LEU A 78 4.91 -3.00 -3.26
CA LEU A 78 4.26 -3.71 -2.16
C LEU A 78 4.88 -3.22 -0.87
N CYS A 79 4.06 -2.85 0.10
CA CYS A 79 4.58 -2.29 1.34
C CYS A 79 3.75 -2.66 2.57
N SER A 80 4.40 -2.65 3.74
CA SER A 80 3.73 -2.65 5.03
C SER A 80 3.15 -1.27 5.35
N ASP A 81 2.30 -1.19 6.38
CA ASP A 81 1.73 0.05 6.90
C ASP A 81 2.78 1.04 7.44
N GLY A 82 3.96 0.56 7.78
CA GLY A 82 5.10 1.40 8.15
C GLY A 82 5.56 2.35 7.03
N LEU A 83 5.31 2.02 5.74
CA LEU A 83 5.48 2.96 4.64
C LEU A 83 4.25 3.84 4.47
N SER A 84 3.09 3.25 4.20
CA SER A 84 1.88 3.97 3.83
C SER A 84 1.31 4.86 4.95
N GLY A 85 1.67 4.59 6.20
CA GLY A 85 1.36 5.45 7.34
C GLY A 85 2.28 6.68 7.48
N MET A 86 3.46 6.68 6.84
CA MET A 86 4.46 7.73 6.95
C MET A 86 4.66 8.52 5.65
N VAL A 87 4.31 7.95 4.50
CA VAL A 87 4.55 8.50 3.17
C VAL A 87 3.23 8.46 2.40
N ASP A 88 2.77 9.60 1.92
CA ASP A 88 1.56 9.68 1.11
C ASP A 88 1.77 9.11 -0.31
N ASP A 89 0.67 8.85 -1.00
CA ASP A 89 0.69 8.24 -2.33
C ASP A 89 1.45 9.08 -3.36
N ASP A 90 1.31 10.42 -3.31
CA ASP A 90 2.00 11.32 -4.21
C ASP A 90 3.52 11.25 -4.02
N ALA A 91 3.99 11.21 -2.77
CA ALA A 91 5.41 11.08 -2.47
C ALA A 91 5.96 9.70 -2.89
N ILE A 92 5.20 8.62 -2.73
CA ILE A 92 5.56 7.29 -3.26
C ILE A 92 5.71 7.36 -4.77
N CYS A 93 4.77 7.97 -5.47
CA CYS A 93 4.78 8.14 -6.92
C CYS A 93 6.04 8.91 -7.38
N GLU A 94 6.37 10.02 -6.72
CA GLU A 94 7.56 10.82 -7.05
C GLU A 94 8.86 10.04 -6.84
N VAL A 95 9.00 9.25 -5.79
CA VAL A 95 10.17 8.40 -5.58
C VAL A 95 10.29 7.36 -6.69
N VAL A 96 9.21 6.68 -7.05
CA VAL A 96 9.19 5.69 -8.14
C VAL A 96 9.61 6.31 -9.47
N LYS A 97 9.19 7.54 -9.76
CA LYS A 97 9.55 8.27 -10.97
C LYS A 97 11.00 8.75 -11.01
N SER A 98 11.64 8.90 -9.85
CA SER A 98 12.97 9.50 -9.73
C SER A 98 14.12 8.58 -10.16
N THR A 99 13.89 7.27 -10.23
CA THR A 99 14.90 6.28 -10.60
C THR A 99 14.28 5.05 -11.27
N GLU A 100 15.00 4.47 -12.23
CA GLU A 100 14.60 3.22 -12.89
C GLU A 100 15.11 1.97 -12.17
N ASP A 101 15.98 2.13 -11.16
CA ASP A 101 16.51 1.03 -10.35
C ASP A 101 15.52 0.66 -9.23
N PRO A 102 14.90 -0.54 -9.27
CA PRO A 102 13.92 -0.94 -8.28
C PRO A 102 14.50 -1.09 -6.86
N GLN A 103 15.77 -1.49 -6.73
CA GLN A 103 16.41 -1.58 -5.41
C GLN A 103 16.59 -0.18 -4.82
N ARG A 104 17.08 0.75 -5.62
CA ARG A 104 17.24 2.14 -5.18
C ARG A 104 15.90 2.78 -4.82
N THR A 105 14.85 2.49 -5.57
CA THR A 105 13.48 2.93 -5.24
C THR A 105 13.06 2.41 -3.87
N ALA A 106 13.26 1.12 -3.59
CA ALA A 106 12.91 0.51 -2.31
C ALA A 106 13.69 1.15 -1.15
N ASP A 107 14.99 1.34 -1.31
CA ASP A 107 15.85 1.97 -0.30
C ASP A 107 15.40 3.42 0.01
N MET A 108 15.10 4.21 -1.02
CA MET A 108 14.62 5.59 -0.88
C MET A 108 13.26 5.66 -0.16
N LEU A 109 12.35 4.72 -0.45
CA LEU A 109 11.03 4.67 0.23
C LEU A 109 11.18 4.35 1.72
N VAL A 110 12.04 3.39 2.08
CA VAL A 110 12.34 3.06 3.47
C VAL A 110 12.99 4.25 4.19
N GLU A 111 13.95 4.90 3.55
CA GLU A 111 14.62 6.07 4.12
C GLU A 111 13.61 7.22 4.35
N LEU A 112 12.74 7.48 3.39
CA LEU A 112 11.71 8.53 3.51
C LEU A 112 10.73 8.26 4.65
N ALA A 113 10.28 7.00 4.83
CA ALA A 113 9.43 6.61 5.94
C ALA A 113 10.13 6.85 7.29
N ASN A 114 11.42 6.51 7.39
CA ASN A 114 12.21 6.74 8.59
C ASN A 114 12.43 8.24 8.88
N GLN A 115 12.67 9.05 7.86
CA GLN A 115 12.80 10.51 7.99
C GLN A 115 11.49 11.16 8.44
N ASN A 116 10.34 10.62 8.04
CA ASN A 116 9.01 11.09 8.43
C ASN A 116 8.57 10.63 9.83
N GLY A 117 9.42 9.94 10.55
CA GLY A 117 9.18 9.54 11.94
C GLY A 117 9.50 8.08 12.26
N GLY A 118 9.38 7.16 11.30
CA GLY A 118 9.74 5.75 11.48
C GLY A 118 8.99 5.09 12.65
N HIS A 119 7.68 5.31 12.74
CA HIS A 119 6.88 4.85 13.89
C HIS A 119 6.66 3.35 13.93
N ASP A 120 6.91 2.64 12.83
CA ASP A 120 6.76 1.20 12.72
C ASP A 120 7.86 0.59 11.85
N ASN A 121 7.92 -0.73 11.82
CA ASN A 121 8.78 -1.47 10.89
C ASN A 121 8.32 -1.24 9.45
N VAL A 122 9.26 -0.98 8.56
CA VAL A 122 9.01 -0.71 7.14
C VAL A 122 9.53 -1.86 6.31
N SER A 123 8.64 -2.43 5.48
CA SER A 123 9.01 -3.41 4.46
C SER A 123 8.50 -2.94 3.11
N VAL A 124 9.36 -2.97 2.09
CA VAL A 124 9.04 -2.54 0.73
C VAL A 124 9.60 -3.54 -0.28
N ILE A 125 8.79 -3.90 -1.27
CA ILE A 125 9.21 -4.66 -2.45
C ILE A 125 8.83 -3.85 -3.68
N VAL A 126 9.79 -3.64 -4.57
CA VAL A 126 9.58 -2.92 -5.83
C VAL A 126 9.82 -3.87 -7.01
N VAL A 127 8.86 -3.92 -7.92
CA VAL A 127 8.95 -4.73 -9.14
C VAL A 127 8.68 -3.84 -10.35
N THR A 128 9.72 -3.59 -11.14
CA THR A 128 9.59 -2.82 -12.39
C THR A 128 9.39 -3.76 -13.57
N MET A 129 8.35 -3.51 -14.34
CA MET A 129 8.06 -4.25 -15.56
C MET A 129 8.56 -3.45 -16.76
N VAL A 130 9.43 -4.07 -17.52
CA VAL A 130 9.99 -3.51 -18.75
C VAL A 130 9.40 -4.25 -19.94
N ASN A 131 9.10 -3.54 -21.02
CA ASN A 131 8.81 -4.19 -22.31
C ASN A 131 10.10 -4.74 -22.89
N ASP A 132 10.08 -6.01 -23.19
CA ASP A 132 11.10 -6.62 -24.04
C ASP A 132 10.95 -6.16 -25.50
#